data_8edd59be99a7ddfa942c0aa4e9e32ca8
#
_entry.id   8edd59be99a7ddfa942c0aa4e9e32ca8
#
_cell.length_a   1.000
_cell.length_b   1.000
_cell.length_c   1.000
_cell.angle_alpha   90.00
_cell.angle_beta   90.00
_cell.angle_gamma   90.00
#
_symmetry.space_group_name_H-M   'P 1'
#
loop_
_entity.id
_entity.type
_entity.pdbx_description
1 polymer ?
#
loop_
_entity_poly.entity_id
_entity_poly.type
_entity_poly.pdbx_seq_one_letter_code
_entity_poly.pdbx_strand_id
1 'polypeptide(L)'
;MAKVAKKIAVIGGGWAGCAAAVTLTQNGHPVSLFESAKTLGGRARGVEINGLTVDNGQHILLGAYQQSLNLMKLVGIDLNTAFLRLPLQMIYPEHEDGMHFVAPRLPAPLHMLVALWKATGLRREDKLALARFSSTARWMGWKLNTDCTVAELLQRFDQTDRLCRLMWNPLCIAALNTPAEQASAQVFLNVLRDSLGASRAASDMLLPRLNLSALFPEKAAEFIQRHGADATCSGAIKAIKKNDASRWIIQVNQQERMFDGVIIATDASNAQRMLNEAGTGMTLPPLTYEAITSCYLQYAQGTRLPRPMYTLLDDPQQQRWGQYVFDRGQLHDDQSGLFAVVISAPEEHQQDHQSLASAIARQLADSFQRPELANPLWHQIITEKRATFSCTPSLQRPRNITGIPGLALAGDYTQGDYPATLEGAISSGICAATEVINSLRT
;
A
#
# COMPACT_ATOMS: atom_id res chain seq x y z
N MET A 1 -16.81 22.71 29.29
CA MET A 1 -15.88 21.94 30.14
C MET A 1 -14.57 21.76 29.35
N ALA A 2 -13.40 22.05 29.94
CA ALA A 2 -12.11 21.77 29.32
C ALA A 2 -11.98 20.24 29.12
N LYS A 3 -11.63 19.81 27.91
CA LYS A 3 -11.36 18.40 27.61
C LYS A 3 -10.18 17.94 28.47
N VAL A 4 -10.39 16.99 29.38
CA VAL A 4 -9.29 16.39 30.14
C VAL A 4 -8.41 15.60 29.14
N ALA A 5 -7.15 16.00 29.03
CA ALA A 5 -6.18 15.32 28.19
C ALA A 5 -5.92 13.90 28.76
N LYS A 6 -6.01 12.89 27.91
CA LYS A 6 -5.78 11.46 28.24
C LYS A 6 -4.45 11.03 27.66
N LYS A 7 -3.63 10.36 28.46
CA LYS A 7 -2.32 9.85 28.02
C LYS A 7 -2.50 8.53 27.27
N ILE A 8 -2.11 8.48 25.99
CA ILE A 8 -2.37 7.34 25.12
C ILE A 8 -1.05 6.77 24.59
N ALA A 9 -0.92 5.45 24.66
CA ALA A 9 0.17 4.71 24.02
C ALA A 9 -0.26 4.23 22.64
N VAL A 10 0.65 4.36 21.67
CA VAL A 10 0.54 3.76 20.35
C VAL A 10 1.68 2.76 20.18
N ILE A 11 1.36 1.49 19.94
CA ILE A 11 2.33 0.39 19.84
C ILE A 11 2.42 -0.05 18.38
N GLY A 12 3.58 0.20 17.77
CA GLY A 12 3.86 0.00 16.36
C GLY A 12 3.98 1.32 15.61
N GLY A 13 5.17 1.59 15.06
CA GLY A 13 5.52 2.82 14.34
C GLY A 13 5.38 2.68 12.82
N GLY A 14 4.50 1.79 12.34
CA GLY A 14 4.09 1.73 10.95
C GLY A 14 3.19 2.90 10.56
N TRP A 15 2.74 2.96 9.31
CA TRP A 15 1.90 4.05 8.79
C TRP A 15 0.60 4.23 9.59
N ALA A 16 -0.04 3.13 10.02
CA ALA A 16 -1.24 3.19 10.86
C ALA A 16 -0.95 3.80 12.24
N GLY A 17 0.12 3.38 12.91
CA GLY A 17 0.51 3.90 14.22
C GLY A 17 0.93 5.36 14.17
N CYS A 18 1.70 5.76 13.15
CA CYS A 18 2.06 7.15 12.91
C CYS A 18 0.81 8.01 12.68
N ALA A 19 -0.17 7.53 11.89
CA ALA A 19 -1.43 8.23 11.65
C ALA A 19 -2.26 8.37 12.94
N ALA A 20 -2.33 7.32 13.76
CA ALA A 20 -2.99 7.37 15.06
C ALA A 20 -2.32 8.38 15.99
N ALA A 21 -0.98 8.37 16.06
CA ALA A 21 -0.22 9.28 16.93
C ALA A 21 -0.42 10.74 16.52
N VAL A 22 -0.34 11.05 15.23
CA VAL A 22 -0.60 12.41 14.69
C VAL A 22 -2.04 12.85 15.02
N THR A 23 -3.03 11.98 14.81
CA THR A 23 -4.44 12.29 15.07
C THR A 23 -4.72 12.55 16.56
N LEU A 24 -4.15 11.75 17.46
CA LEU A 24 -4.25 11.95 18.90
C LEU A 24 -3.62 13.26 19.34
N THR A 25 -2.41 13.56 18.84
CA THR A 25 -1.68 14.80 19.16
C THR A 25 -2.44 16.02 18.67
N GLN A 26 -3.02 15.99 17.47
CA GLN A 26 -3.86 17.06 16.93
C GLN A 26 -5.11 17.33 17.78
N ASN A 27 -5.62 16.28 18.46
CA ASN A 27 -6.75 16.38 19.39
C ASN A 27 -6.33 16.78 20.82
N GLY A 28 -5.05 17.11 21.06
CA GLY A 28 -4.54 17.60 22.34
C GLY A 28 -4.30 16.51 23.39
N HIS A 29 -4.12 15.25 22.97
CA HIS A 29 -3.80 14.13 23.85
C HIS A 29 -2.28 13.91 23.92
N PRO A 30 -1.68 13.74 25.13
CA PRO A 30 -0.30 13.28 25.26
C PRO A 30 -0.12 11.88 24.70
N VAL A 31 0.82 11.70 23.79
CA VAL A 31 1.07 10.44 23.08
C VAL A 31 2.46 9.91 23.39
N SER A 32 2.58 8.59 23.51
CA SER A 32 3.86 7.88 23.44
C SER A 32 3.76 6.83 22.33
N LEU A 33 4.53 7.01 21.27
CA LEU A 33 4.66 6.07 20.15
C LEU A 33 5.85 5.14 20.39
N PHE A 34 5.62 3.83 20.33
CA PHE A 34 6.65 2.79 20.53
C PHE A 34 6.82 1.97 19.27
N GLU A 35 8.07 1.86 18.81
CA GLU A 35 8.47 1.00 17.68
C GLU A 35 9.61 0.07 18.12
N SER A 36 9.48 -1.21 17.80
CA SER A 36 10.51 -2.22 18.12
C SER A 36 11.73 -2.15 17.21
N ALA A 37 11.52 -1.73 15.96
CA ALA A 37 12.61 -1.55 14.98
C ALA A 37 13.41 -0.26 15.26
N LYS A 38 14.57 -0.15 14.59
CA LYS A 38 15.40 1.06 14.65
C LYS A 38 14.79 2.24 13.89
N THR A 39 13.91 1.98 12.93
CA THR A 39 13.31 2.97 12.04
C THR A 39 11.80 2.82 12.00
N LEU A 40 11.10 3.93 11.80
CA LEU A 40 9.66 3.97 11.59
C LEU A 40 9.29 3.55 10.17
N GLY A 41 7.99 3.28 9.95
CA GLY A 41 7.41 2.96 8.65
C GLY A 41 6.92 1.52 8.51
N GLY A 42 7.35 0.62 9.39
CA GLY A 42 6.92 -0.79 9.36
C GLY A 42 7.32 -1.49 8.07
N ARG A 43 6.36 -2.07 7.34
CA ARG A 43 6.60 -2.73 6.05
C ARG A 43 6.88 -1.75 4.90
N ALA A 44 6.38 -0.52 4.99
CA ALA A 44 6.58 0.52 3.98
C ALA A 44 7.59 1.56 4.49
N ARG A 45 8.87 1.29 4.24
CA ARG A 45 10.00 2.10 4.74
C ARG A 45 11.19 2.11 3.77
N GLY A 46 12.06 3.09 3.93
CA GLY A 46 13.37 3.11 3.30
C GLY A 46 14.31 2.05 3.88
N VAL A 47 15.19 1.51 3.05
CA VAL A 47 16.25 0.57 3.40
C VAL A 47 17.53 0.94 2.66
N GLU A 48 18.67 0.71 3.30
CA GLU A 48 19.98 0.99 2.71
C GLU A 48 20.50 -0.23 1.93
N ILE A 49 20.88 -0.01 0.67
CA ILE A 49 21.49 -1.01 -0.21
C ILE A 49 22.64 -0.38 -0.98
N ASN A 50 23.85 -0.91 -0.82
CA ASN A 50 25.04 -0.45 -1.55
C ASN A 50 25.26 1.08 -1.49
N GLY A 51 24.93 1.70 -0.35
CA GLY A 51 25.06 3.14 -0.13
C GLY A 51 23.91 3.98 -0.73
N LEU A 52 22.87 3.36 -1.25
CA LEU A 52 21.65 4.01 -1.74
C LEU A 52 20.48 3.74 -0.81
N THR A 53 19.67 4.75 -0.53
CA THR A 53 18.39 4.56 0.18
C THR A 53 17.31 4.22 -0.82
N VAL A 54 16.84 2.97 -0.81
CA VAL A 54 15.69 2.52 -1.60
C VAL A 54 14.52 2.15 -0.69
N ASP A 55 13.37 1.78 -1.25
CA ASP A 55 12.23 1.32 -0.46
C ASP A 55 12.24 -0.19 -0.27
N ASN A 56 11.68 -0.66 0.85
CA ASN A 56 11.46 -2.10 1.08
C ASN A 56 10.59 -2.75 -0.01
N GLY A 57 9.80 -1.94 -0.71
CA GLY A 57 9.03 -2.28 -1.90
C GLY A 57 8.62 -1.02 -2.63
N GLN A 58 8.64 -1.05 -3.96
CA GLN A 58 8.21 0.09 -4.77
C GLN A 58 6.70 0.32 -4.60
N HIS A 59 6.30 1.56 -4.28
CA HIS A 59 4.90 1.93 -4.08
C HIS A 59 4.45 2.97 -5.11
N ILE A 60 3.17 2.89 -5.45
CA ILE A 60 2.41 3.94 -6.14
C ILE A 60 1.26 4.32 -5.22
N LEU A 61 1.06 5.61 -4.99
CA LEU A 61 -0.15 6.11 -4.35
C LEU A 61 -1.11 6.62 -5.43
N LEU A 62 -2.38 6.69 -5.09
CA LEU A 62 -3.40 7.27 -5.96
C LEU A 62 -3.83 8.64 -5.45
N GLY A 63 -4.26 9.51 -6.35
CA GLY A 63 -4.90 10.77 -5.99
C GLY A 63 -6.17 10.59 -5.15
N ALA A 64 -6.75 9.39 -5.15
CA ALA A 64 -7.87 8.97 -4.30
C ALA A 64 -7.49 8.81 -2.81
N TYR A 65 -6.21 8.68 -2.47
CA TYR A 65 -5.73 8.43 -1.10
C TYR A 65 -5.81 9.71 -0.24
N GLN A 66 -7.03 10.17 0.01
CA GLN A 66 -7.28 11.49 0.62
C GLN A 66 -6.78 11.59 2.06
N GLN A 67 -6.93 10.52 2.87
CA GLN A 67 -6.48 10.54 4.26
C GLN A 67 -4.95 10.61 4.33
N SER A 68 -4.28 9.82 3.49
CA SER A 68 -2.82 9.82 3.39
C SER A 68 -2.29 11.19 2.96
N LEU A 69 -2.85 11.76 1.89
CA LEU A 69 -2.41 13.05 1.36
C LEU A 69 -2.70 14.20 2.34
N ASN A 70 -3.82 14.14 3.07
CA ASN A 70 -4.16 15.17 4.08
C ASN A 70 -3.23 15.09 5.30
N LEU A 71 -2.92 13.88 5.81
CA LEU A 71 -1.97 13.74 6.92
C LEU A 71 -0.54 14.13 6.52
N MET A 72 -0.10 13.79 5.31
CA MET A 72 1.20 14.23 4.80
C MET A 72 1.32 15.77 4.78
N LYS A 73 0.29 16.46 4.27
CA LYS A 73 0.25 17.94 4.32
C LYS A 73 0.29 18.46 5.75
N LEU A 74 -0.47 17.85 6.66
CA LEU A 74 -0.54 18.26 8.05
C LEU A 74 0.82 18.18 8.75
N VAL A 75 1.61 17.13 8.47
CA VAL A 75 2.95 16.97 9.04
C VAL A 75 4.03 17.77 8.30
N GLY A 76 3.65 18.52 7.27
CA GLY A 76 4.53 19.47 6.55
C GLY A 76 5.18 18.93 5.27
N ILE A 77 4.64 17.89 4.66
CA ILE A 77 5.08 17.41 3.35
C ILE A 77 4.46 18.26 2.24
N ASP A 78 5.30 18.84 1.37
CA ASP A 78 4.84 19.42 0.12
C ASP A 78 4.62 18.34 -0.93
N LEU A 79 3.35 18.05 -1.24
CA LEU A 79 2.97 17.00 -2.17
C LEU A 79 3.46 17.24 -3.61
N ASN A 80 3.73 18.49 -4.00
CA ASN A 80 4.18 18.79 -5.35
C ASN A 80 5.63 18.37 -5.57
N THR A 81 6.46 18.48 -4.55
CA THR A 81 7.87 18.06 -4.58
C THR A 81 8.03 16.60 -4.19
N ALA A 82 7.20 16.09 -3.28
CA ALA A 82 7.28 14.72 -2.78
C ALA A 82 6.84 13.64 -3.78
N PHE A 83 6.10 14.03 -4.83
CA PHE A 83 5.58 13.09 -5.83
C PHE A 83 5.81 13.55 -7.26
N LEU A 84 6.15 12.59 -8.13
CA LEU A 84 5.89 12.72 -9.56
C LEU A 84 4.44 12.31 -9.81
N ARG A 85 3.61 13.28 -10.23
CA ARG A 85 2.20 13.04 -10.53
C ARG A 85 2.02 12.72 -12.02
N LEU A 86 1.57 11.51 -12.30
CA LEU A 86 1.25 11.03 -13.64
C LEU A 86 -0.28 10.85 -13.79
N PRO A 87 -0.83 11.03 -15.00
CA PRO A 87 -2.20 10.59 -15.25
C PRO A 87 -2.30 9.07 -15.09
N LEU A 88 -3.51 8.56 -14.86
CA LEU A 88 -3.75 7.12 -14.95
C LEU A 88 -3.24 6.61 -16.30
N GLN A 89 -2.35 5.63 -16.26
CA GLN A 89 -1.76 5.05 -17.45
C GLN A 89 -1.42 3.58 -17.26
N MET A 90 -1.55 2.82 -18.34
CA MET A 90 -0.99 1.48 -18.49
C MET A 90 -0.27 1.46 -19.83
N ILE A 91 1.03 1.44 -19.78
CA ILE A 91 1.91 1.56 -20.95
C ILE A 91 2.86 0.38 -20.91
N TYR A 92 2.76 -0.45 -21.93
CA TYR A 92 3.69 -1.54 -22.20
C TYR A 92 4.82 -1.07 -23.12
N PRO A 93 5.99 -1.70 -23.11
CA PRO A 93 7.04 -1.45 -24.09
C PRO A 93 6.52 -1.62 -25.53
N GLU A 94 7.02 -0.80 -26.46
CA GLU A 94 6.50 -0.71 -27.84
C GLU A 94 6.61 -2.04 -28.62
N HIS A 95 7.58 -2.87 -28.28
CA HIS A 95 7.84 -4.15 -28.95
C HIS A 95 7.05 -5.33 -28.38
N GLU A 96 6.25 -5.11 -27.34
CA GLU A 96 5.38 -6.12 -26.77
C GLU A 96 3.97 -6.07 -27.36
N ASP A 97 3.26 -7.22 -27.36
CA ASP A 97 1.83 -7.27 -27.70
C ASP A 97 0.99 -6.71 -26.53
N GLY A 98 1.31 -5.50 -26.13
CA GLY A 98 0.71 -4.78 -25.04
C GLY A 98 -0.26 -3.71 -25.47
N MET A 99 -0.60 -2.81 -24.55
CA MET A 99 -1.45 -1.66 -24.83
C MET A 99 -0.77 -0.36 -24.42
N HIS A 100 -1.22 0.74 -25.01
CA HIS A 100 -0.90 2.09 -24.60
C HIS A 100 -2.21 2.80 -24.22
N PHE A 101 -2.46 2.92 -22.92
CA PHE A 101 -3.63 3.56 -22.34
C PHE A 101 -3.17 4.70 -21.42
N VAL A 102 -3.58 5.94 -21.72
CA VAL A 102 -3.24 7.12 -20.94
C VAL A 102 -4.45 8.03 -20.83
N ALA A 103 -4.88 8.33 -19.62
CA ALA A 103 -5.99 9.24 -19.35
C ALA A 103 -5.56 10.71 -19.62
N PRO A 104 -6.21 11.43 -20.54
CA PRO A 104 -5.89 12.83 -20.80
C PRO A 104 -6.36 13.73 -19.64
N ARG A 105 -5.85 14.97 -19.63
CA ARG A 105 -6.26 16.00 -18.64
C ARG A 105 -7.64 16.59 -18.96
N LEU A 106 -8.68 15.76 -18.91
CA LEU A 106 -10.08 16.14 -19.12
C LEU A 106 -10.89 15.89 -17.84
N PRO A 107 -12.02 16.59 -17.61
CA PRO A 107 -12.90 16.29 -16.49
C PRO A 107 -13.48 14.86 -16.56
N ALA A 108 -13.81 14.28 -15.39
CA ALA A 108 -14.55 13.02 -15.35
C ALA A 108 -15.98 13.22 -15.93
N PRO A 109 -16.52 12.26 -16.68
CA PRO A 109 -15.94 10.98 -17.09
C PRO A 109 -15.16 11.04 -18.41
N LEU A 110 -15.04 12.21 -19.05
CA LEU A 110 -14.48 12.38 -20.39
C LEU A 110 -13.03 11.90 -20.49
N HIS A 111 -12.24 12.05 -19.42
CA HIS A 111 -10.86 11.56 -19.38
C HIS A 111 -10.77 10.06 -19.67
N MET A 112 -11.67 9.25 -19.11
CA MET A 112 -11.70 7.80 -19.33
C MET A 112 -12.22 7.44 -20.71
N LEU A 113 -13.27 8.12 -21.19
CA LEU A 113 -13.84 7.88 -22.52
C LEU A 113 -12.82 8.18 -23.64
N VAL A 114 -12.10 9.30 -23.51
CA VAL A 114 -11.08 9.68 -24.48
C VAL A 114 -9.84 8.78 -24.37
N ALA A 115 -9.44 8.37 -23.16
CA ALA A 115 -8.38 7.39 -22.96
C ALA A 115 -8.70 6.08 -23.67
N LEU A 116 -9.92 5.56 -23.50
CA LEU A 116 -10.39 4.34 -24.13
C LEU A 116 -10.42 4.45 -25.65
N TRP A 117 -10.94 5.57 -26.16
CA TRP A 117 -10.98 5.81 -27.61
C TRP A 117 -9.57 5.85 -28.22
N LYS A 118 -8.62 6.55 -27.58
CA LYS A 118 -7.24 6.70 -28.04
C LYS A 118 -6.35 5.49 -27.75
N ALA A 119 -6.77 4.57 -26.86
CA ALA A 119 -5.98 3.41 -26.51
C ALA A 119 -5.59 2.60 -27.76
N THR A 120 -4.30 2.29 -27.88
CA THR A 120 -3.78 1.36 -28.88
C THR A 120 -3.54 -0.01 -28.24
N GLY A 121 -3.42 -1.06 -29.06
CA GLY A 121 -3.28 -2.43 -28.57
C GLY A 121 -4.59 -3.10 -28.14
N LEU A 122 -5.70 -2.37 -28.07
CA LEU A 122 -7.05 -2.88 -27.80
C LEU A 122 -7.89 -2.92 -29.07
N ARG A 123 -8.61 -4.02 -29.28
CA ARG A 123 -9.56 -4.19 -30.39
C ARG A 123 -10.88 -3.45 -30.09
N ARG A 124 -11.73 -3.32 -31.09
CA ARG A 124 -13.07 -2.69 -30.92
C ARG A 124 -13.92 -3.43 -29.89
N GLU A 125 -13.90 -4.76 -29.91
CA GLU A 125 -14.61 -5.61 -28.95
C GLU A 125 -14.15 -5.34 -27.50
N ASP A 126 -12.83 -5.21 -27.27
CA ASP A 126 -12.26 -4.89 -25.94
C ASP A 126 -12.77 -3.54 -25.44
N LYS A 127 -12.74 -2.52 -26.32
CA LYS A 127 -13.20 -1.17 -25.96
C LYS A 127 -14.69 -1.14 -25.62
N LEU A 128 -15.52 -1.90 -26.34
CA LEU A 128 -16.95 -2.02 -26.07
C LEU A 128 -17.22 -2.80 -24.76
N ALA A 129 -16.49 -3.87 -24.51
CA ALA A 129 -16.59 -4.64 -23.27
C ALA A 129 -16.25 -3.75 -22.05
N LEU A 130 -15.13 -2.99 -22.11
CA LEU A 130 -14.76 -2.07 -21.05
C LEU A 130 -15.78 -0.94 -20.84
N ALA A 131 -16.34 -0.38 -21.92
CA ALA A 131 -17.39 0.65 -21.83
C ALA A 131 -18.66 0.12 -21.16
N ARG A 132 -19.11 -1.10 -21.55
CA ARG A 132 -20.26 -1.78 -20.93
C ARG A 132 -20.01 -2.03 -19.44
N PHE A 133 -18.87 -2.60 -19.07
CA PHE A 133 -18.49 -2.84 -17.68
C PHE A 133 -18.56 -1.54 -16.87
N SER A 134 -17.90 -0.47 -17.35
CA SER A 134 -17.83 0.81 -16.64
C SER A 134 -19.22 1.44 -16.45
N SER A 135 -20.09 1.33 -17.44
CA SER A 135 -21.47 1.84 -17.38
C SER A 135 -22.31 1.04 -16.39
N THR A 136 -22.20 -0.28 -16.43
CA THR A 136 -22.98 -1.18 -15.57
C THR A 136 -22.50 -1.09 -14.11
N ALA A 137 -21.19 -1.08 -13.86
CA ALA A 137 -20.63 -0.90 -12.52
C ALA A 137 -21.12 0.41 -11.87
N ARG A 138 -21.17 1.50 -12.65
CA ARG A 138 -21.69 2.78 -12.19
C ARG A 138 -23.21 2.71 -11.91
N TRP A 139 -23.98 2.06 -12.78
CA TRP A 139 -25.43 1.88 -12.58
C TRP A 139 -25.74 1.05 -11.34
N MET A 140 -24.93 0.00 -11.05
CA MET A 140 -25.03 -0.81 -9.84
C MET A 140 -24.53 -0.08 -8.57
N GLY A 141 -24.06 1.17 -8.68
CA GLY A 141 -23.47 1.90 -7.57
C GLY A 141 -22.19 1.28 -7.05
N TRP A 142 -21.46 0.50 -7.87
CA TRP A 142 -20.22 -0.21 -7.52
C TRP A 142 -20.39 -1.24 -6.38
N LYS A 143 -21.60 -1.78 -6.22
CA LYS A 143 -21.95 -2.73 -5.16
C LYS A 143 -22.46 -4.04 -5.74
N LEU A 144 -22.05 -5.13 -5.12
CA LEU A 144 -22.53 -6.48 -5.39
C LEU A 144 -23.49 -6.91 -4.28
N ASN A 145 -24.52 -7.69 -4.63
CA ASN A 145 -25.41 -8.31 -3.64
C ASN A 145 -24.68 -9.40 -2.84
N THR A 146 -23.80 -10.15 -3.51
CA THR A 146 -22.94 -11.17 -2.92
C THR A 146 -21.57 -11.00 -3.53
N ASP A 147 -20.53 -10.96 -2.70
CA ASP A 147 -19.16 -10.88 -3.16
C ASP A 147 -18.75 -12.16 -3.90
N CYS A 148 -17.89 -12.02 -4.89
CA CYS A 148 -17.35 -13.10 -5.71
C CYS A 148 -15.90 -12.79 -6.08
N THR A 149 -15.25 -13.65 -6.86
CA THR A 149 -13.90 -13.34 -7.34
C THR A 149 -13.92 -12.30 -8.46
N VAL A 150 -12.80 -11.58 -8.64
CA VAL A 150 -12.65 -10.65 -9.76
C VAL A 150 -12.78 -11.37 -11.10
N ALA A 151 -12.21 -12.57 -11.23
CA ALA A 151 -12.33 -13.40 -12.44
C ALA A 151 -13.81 -13.72 -12.76
N GLU A 152 -14.59 -14.15 -11.76
CA GLU A 152 -16.03 -14.39 -11.92
C GLU A 152 -16.79 -13.11 -12.31
N LEU A 153 -16.45 -11.97 -11.71
CA LEU A 153 -17.04 -10.68 -12.07
C LEU A 153 -16.77 -10.34 -13.53
N LEU A 154 -15.51 -10.44 -13.96
CA LEU A 154 -15.10 -10.13 -15.32
C LEU A 154 -15.78 -11.04 -16.35
N GLN A 155 -15.90 -12.33 -16.05
CA GLN A 155 -16.62 -13.30 -16.86
C GLN A 155 -18.13 -12.95 -16.98
N ARG A 156 -18.80 -12.61 -15.88
CA ARG A 156 -20.21 -12.20 -15.87
C ARG A 156 -20.50 -10.96 -16.71
N PHE A 157 -19.50 -10.11 -16.88
CA PHE A 157 -19.57 -8.87 -17.67
C PHE A 157 -18.93 -9.00 -19.06
N ASP A 158 -18.73 -10.23 -19.56
CA ASP A 158 -18.21 -10.53 -20.89
C ASP A 158 -16.91 -9.74 -21.20
N GLN A 159 -15.99 -9.66 -20.23
CA GLN A 159 -14.71 -9.04 -20.49
C GLN A 159 -13.85 -9.99 -21.34
N THR A 160 -13.22 -9.47 -22.40
CA THR A 160 -12.42 -10.28 -23.33
C THR A 160 -11.14 -10.75 -22.64
N ASP A 161 -10.61 -11.90 -23.06
CA ASP A 161 -9.33 -12.45 -22.56
C ASP A 161 -8.19 -11.45 -22.74
N ARG A 162 -8.17 -10.72 -23.89
CA ARG A 162 -7.16 -9.68 -24.14
C ARG A 162 -7.25 -8.55 -23.12
N LEU A 163 -8.45 -8.09 -22.82
CA LEU A 163 -8.66 -7.02 -21.86
C LEU A 163 -8.35 -7.49 -20.42
N CYS A 164 -8.70 -8.74 -20.09
CA CYS A 164 -8.30 -9.36 -18.81
C CYS A 164 -6.78 -9.39 -18.69
N ARG A 165 -6.07 -9.88 -19.69
CA ARG A 165 -4.60 -9.99 -19.68
C ARG A 165 -3.90 -8.64 -19.63
N LEU A 166 -4.36 -7.65 -20.40
CA LEU A 166 -3.65 -6.37 -20.55
C LEU A 166 -4.07 -5.31 -19.55
N MET A 167 -5.24 -5.42 -18.92
CA MET A 167 -5.77 -4.37 -18.06
C MET A 167 -6.24 -4.90 -16.70
N TRP A 168 -7.20 -5.84 -16.70
CA TRP A 168 -7.88 -6.19 -15.46
C TRP A 168 -7.00 -6.97 -14.49
N ASN A 169 -6.29 -8.01 -14.95
CA ASN A 169 -5.41 -8.80 -14.10
C ASN A 169 -4.23 -7.97 -13.57
N PRO A 170 -3.50 -7.19 -14.41
CA PRO A 170 -2.47 -6.29 -13.90
C PRO A 170 -3.00 -5.24 -12.93
N LEU A 171 -4.19 -4.70 -13.17
CA LEU A 171 -4.79 -3.72 -12.28
C LEU A 171 -5.25 -4.36 -10.96
N CYS A 172 -5.83 -5.56 -11.01
CA CYS A 172 -6.23 -6.32 -9.83
C CYS A 172 -5.01 -6.64 -8.95
N ILE A 173 -3.97 -7.18 -9.54
CA ILE A 173 -2.75 -7.53 -8.80
C ILE A 173 -2.04 -6.30 -8.23
N ALA A 174 -1.98 -5.19 -8.97
CA ALA A 174 -1.40 -3.95 -8.49
C ALA A 174 -2.19 -3.32 -7.32
N ALA A 175 -3.52 -3.45 -7.35
CA ALA A 175 -4.40 -2.85 -6.35
C ALA A 175 -4.59 -3.71 -5.10
N LEU A 176 -4.75 -5.04 -5.26
CA LEU A 176 -5.11 -5.97 -4.20
C LEU A 176 -3.97 -6.92 -3.80
N ASN A 177 -2.91 -7.00 -4.60
CA ASN A 177 -1.84 -8.00 -4.47
C ASN A 177 -2.39 -9.43 -4.29
N THR A 178 -3.49 -9.71 -4.94
CA THR A 178 -4.19 -11.01 -4.92
C THR A 178 -4.61 -11.32 -6.34
N PRO A 179 -4.34 -12.53 -6.87
CA PRO A 179 -4.74 -12.93 -8.22
C PRO A 179 -6.25 -12.80 -8.45
N ALA A 180 -6.66 -12.47 -9.67
CA ALA A 180 -8.07 -12.22 -10.00
C ALA A 180 -9.00 -13.41 -9.69
N GLU A 181 -8.47 -14.62 -9.74
CA GLU A 181 -9.15 -15.88 -9.42
C GLU A 181 -9.51 -16.02 -7.94
N GLN A 182 -8.83 -15.25 -7.08
CA GLN A 182 -9.00 -15.28 -5.62
C GLN A 182 -9.42 -13.93 -5.04
N ALA A 183 -9.17 -12.84 -5.75
CA ALA A 183 -9.39 -11.48 -5.27
C ALA A 183 -10.87 -11.13 -5.14
N SER A 184 -11.25 -10.41 -4.07
CA SER A 184 -12.61 -9.89 -3.86
C SER A 184 -13.01 -8.89 -4.92
N ALA A 185 -14.07 -9.18 -5.65
CA ALA A 185 -14.67 -8.29 -6.62
C ALA A 185 -15.26 -7.03 -5.96
N GLN A 186 -15.84 -7.16 -4.76
CA GLN A 186 -16.40 -5.99 -4.07
C GLN A 186 -15.29 -5.00 -3.67
N VAL A 187 -14.18 -5.48 -3.13
CA VAL A 187 -13.04 -4.61 -2.77
C VAL A 187 -12.40 -4.00 -4.03
N PHE A 188 -12.28 -4.78 -5.11
CA PHE A 188 -11.82 -4.27 -6.39
C PHE A 188 -12.73 -3.16 -6.94
N LEU A 189 -14.06 -3.35 -6.90
CA LEU A 189 -15.02 -2.32 -7.29
C LEU A 189 -14.93 -1.06 -6.42
N ASN A 190 -14.65 -1.17 -5.12
CA ASN A 190 -14.43 -0.02 -4.25
C ASN A 190 -13.20 0.80 -4.71
N VAL A 191 -12.09 0.12 -5.04
CA VAL A 191 -10.89 0.77 -5.58
C VAL A 191 -11.19 1.46 -6.92
N LEU A 192 -11.92 0.79 -7.83
CA LEU A 192 -12.31 1.37 -9.11
C LEU A 192 -13.26 2.57 -8.94
N ARG A 193 -14.23 2.50 -8.02
CA ARG A 193 -15.14 3.61 -7.70
C ARG A 193 -14.37 4.85 -7.30
N ASP A 194 -13.44 4.70 -6.36
CA ASP A 194 -12.77 5.83 -5.73
C ASP A 194 -11.63 6.39 -6.59
N SER A 195 -11.04 5.55 -7.46
CA SER A 195 -10.01 5.98 -8.40
C SER A 195 -10.58 6.40 -9.76
N LEU A 196 -11.28 5.50 -10.47
CA LEU A 196 -11.75 5.72 -11.84
C LEU A 196 -13.15 6.37 -11.91
N GLY A 197 -14.00 6.07 -10.93
CA GLY A 197 -15.39 6.55 -10.85
C GLY A 197 -15.52 7.97 -10.31
N ALA A 198 -14.52 8.47 -9.59
CA ALA A 198 -14.51 9.76 -8.92
C ALA A 198 -13.98 10.90 -9.83
N SER A 199 -13.30 11.89 -9.26
CA SER A 199 -12.71 12.97 -10.03
C SER A 199 -11.48 12.50 -10.83
N ARG A 200 -11.12 13.23 -11.89
CA ARG A 200 -9.90 12.95 -12.65
C ARG A 200 -8.65 12.93 -11.76
N ALA A 201 -8.56 13.86 -10.80
CA ALA A 201 -7.41 13.94 -9.90
C ALA A 201 -7.30 12.73 -8.96
N ALA A 202 -8.41 12.03 -8.68
CA ALA A 202 -8.43 10.81 -7.88
C ALA A 202 -7.77 9.63 -8.62
N SER A 203 -7.82 9.61 -9.96
CA SER A 203 -7.17 8.58 -10.77
C SER A 203 -5.67 8.81 -11.01
N ASP A 204 -5.15 10.01 -10.70
CA ASP A 204 -3.72 10.27 -10.89
C ASP A 204 -2.85 9.31 -10.09
N MET A 205 -1.78 8.83 -10.71
CA MET A 205 -0.75 8.01 -10.09
C MET A 205 0.32 8.90 -9.49
N LEU A 206 0.66 8.66 -8.23
CA LEU A 206 1.62 9.43 -7.46
C LEU A 206 2.84 8.56 -7.17
N LEU A 207 3.94 8.78 -7.88
CA LEU A 207 5.20 8.07 -7.68
C LEU A 207 6.04 8.86 -6.67
N PRO A 208 6.42 8.26 -5.52
CA PRO A 208 7.23 8.94 -4.51
C PRO A 208 8.60 9.38 -5.05
N ARG A 209 8.99 10.61 -4.71
CA ARG A 209 10.33 11.19 -4.88
C ARG A 209 11.10 11.27 -3.58
N LEU A 210 10.52 10.77 -2.51
CA LEU A 210 11.13 10.54 -1.21
C LEU A 210 11.01 9.05 -0.92
N ASN A 211 11.94 8.51 -0.14
CA ASN A 211 11.76 7.16 0.39
C ASN A 211 10.55 7.13 1.34
N LEU A 212 9.95 5.96 1.53
CA LEU A 212 8.70 5.82 2.26
C LEU A 212 8.80 6.18 3.76
N SER A 213 9.99 6.10 4.37
CA SER A 213 10.20 6.57 5.75
C SER A 213 10.12 8.09 5.83
N ALA A 214 10.81 8.79 4.93
CA ALA A 214 10.81 10.26 4.85
C ALA A 214 9.48 10.83 4.36
N LEU A 215 8.72 10.06 3.56
CA LEU A 215 7.46 10.50 2.98
C LEU A 215 6.35 10.76 4.03
N PHE A 216 6.32 9.99 5.14
CA PHE A 216 5.33 10.21 6.19
C PHE A 216 5.81 9.83 7.60
N PRO A 217 6.30 8.62 7.91
CA PRO A 217 6.59 8.18 9.29
C PRO A 217 7.57 9.09 10.06
N GLU A 218 8.65 9.52 9.42
CA GLU A 218 9.63 10.42 10.04
C GLU A 218 9.02 11.80 10.33
N LYS A 219 8.28 12.34 9.38
CA LYS A 219 7.59 13.63 9.54
C LYS A 219 6.46 13.55 10.56
N ALA A 220 5.80 12.40 10.68
CA ALA A 220 4.84 12.15 11.75
C ALA A 220 5.51 12.17 13.12
N ALA A 221 6.69 11.53 13.27
CA ALA A 221 7.46 11.57 14.52
C ALA A 221 7.92 13.00 14.86
N GLU A 222 8.48 13.73 13.90
CA GLU A 222 8.85 15.14 14.09
C GLU A 222 7.63 16.00 14.53
N PHE A 223 6.47 15.77 13.91
CA PHE A 223 5.24 16.48 14.24
C PHE A 223 4.83 16.22 15.68
N ILE A 224 4.71 14.96 16.12
CA ILE A 224 4.28 14.64 17.47
C ILE A 224 5.28 15.14 18.52
N GLN A 225 6.60 15.03 18.26
CA GLN A 225 7.64 15.52 19.16
C GLN A 225 7.59 17.03 19.35
N ARG A 226 7.36 17.81 18.29
CA ARG A 226 7.17 19.26 18.38
C ARG A 226 5.95 19.67 19.23
N HIS A 227 5.00 18.77 19.41
CA HIS A 227 3.81 18.95 20.27
C HIS A 227 3.96 18.30 21.66
N GLY A 228 5.18 17.94 22.07
CA GLY A 228 5.47 17.40 23.41
C GLY A 228 5.15 15.92 23.59
N ALA A 229 4.88 15.20 22.50
CA ALA A 229 4.72 13.75 22.52
C ALA A 229 6.07 13.03 22.36
N ASP A 230 6.09 11.74 22.67
CA ASP A 230 7.30 10.91 22.69
C ASP A 230 7.23 9.84 21.60
N ALA A 231 8.31 9.68 20.82
CA ALA A 231 8.48 8.62 19.84
C ALA A 231 9.76 7.84 20.14
N THR A 232 9.62 6.58 20.50
CA THR A 232 10.73 5.70 20.92
C THR A 232 10.89 4.57 19.93
N CYS A 233 11.99 4.54 19.19
CA CYS A 233 12.44 3.40 18.41
C CYS A 233 13.30 2.45 19.27
N SER A 234 13.47 1.20 18.83
CA SER A 234 14.14 0.12 19.58
C SER A 234 13.50 -0.15 20.95
N GLY A 235 12.23 0.19 21.11
CA GLY A 235 11.43 0.04 22.32
C GLY A 235 10.45 -1.14 22.20
N ALA A 236 10.95 -2.39 22.29
CA ALA A 236 10.07 -3.55 22.25
C ALA A 236 9.14 -3.60 23.47
N ILE A 237 7.84 -3.69 23.21
CA ILE A 237 6.83 -3.90 24.26
C ILE A 237 6.85 -5.38 24.64
N LYS A 238 7.11 -5.64 25.93
CA LYS A 238 7.18 -7.01 26.49
C LYS A 238 5.87 -7.46 27.09
N ALA A 239 5.09 -6.55 27.65
CA ALA A 239 3.82 -6.87 28.27
C ALA A 239 2.85 -5.68 28.22
N ILE A 240 1.59 -6.00 28.13
CA ILE A 240 0.46 -5.08 28.22
C ILE A 240 -0.53 -5.64 29.24
N LYS A 241 -0.91 -4.86 30.23
CA LYS A 241 -1.84 -5.27 31.29
C LYS A 241 -2.76 -4.12 31.67
N LYS A 242 -3.93 -4.44 32.19
CA LYS A 242 -4.85 -3.47 32.78
C LYS A 242 -4.78 -3.59 34.29
N ASN A 243 -4.64 -2.48 35.03
CA ASN A 243 -4.66 -2.48 36.47
C ASN A 243 -6.09 -2.34 37.04
N ASP A 244 -6.26 -2.49 38.36
CA ASP A 244 -7.55 -2.38 39.06
C ASP A 244 -8.21 -1.00 38.90
N ALA A 245 -7.43 0.06 38.67
CA ALA A 245 -7.90 1.41 38.37
C ALA A 245 -8.26 1.62 36.89
N SER A 246 -8.42 0.56 36.10
CA SER A 246 -8.75 0.57 34.68
C SER A 246 -7.73 1.30 33.79
N ARG A 247 -6.51 1.52 34.23
CA ARG A 247 -5.41 2.07 33.44
C ARG A 247 -4.54 0.96 32.82
N TRP A 248 -3.97 1.26 31.67
CA TRP A 248 -3.08 0.35 30.98
C TRP A 248 -1.65 0.50 31.47
N ILE A 249 -0.99 -0.60 31.79
CA ILE A 249 0.43 -0.69 32.12
C ILE A 249 1.14 -1.34 30.95
N ILE A 250 2.12 -0.66 30.41
CA ILE A 250 2.95 -1.14 29.29
C ILE A 250 4.38 -1.28 29.79
N GLN A 251 4.97 -2.46 29.62
CA GLN A 251 6.37 -2.73 29.94
C GLN A 251 7.25 -2.50 28.72
N VAL A 252 8.07 -1.46 28.77
CA VAL A 252 9.06 -1.08 27.74
C VAL A 252 10.43 -1.11 28.35
N ASN A 253 11.39 -1.86 27.77
CA ASN A 253 12.80 -1.88 28.22
C ASN A 253 12.95 -2.00 29.76
N GLN A 254 12.20 -2.91 30.40
CA GLN A 254 12.16 -3.17 31.86
C GLN A 254 11.51 -2.05 32.71
N GLN A 255 10.95 -1.00 32.11
CA GLN A 255 10.22 0.05 32.79
C GLN A 255 8.73 -0.09 32.55
N GLU A 256 7.93 0.06 33.59
CA GLU A 256 6.47 0.13 33.51
C GLU A 256 6.02 1.58 33.31
N ARG A 257 5.19 1.81 32.32
CA ARG A 257 4.58 3.11 32.02
C ARG A 257 3.05 2.98 32.01
N MET A 258 2.36 3.94 32.58
CA MET A 258 0.90 3.94 32.71
C MET A 258 0.25 4.87 31.69
N PHE A 259 -0.87 4.39 31.11
CA PHE A 259 -1.64 5.09 30.09
C PHE A 259 -3.14 4.96 30.37
N ASP A 260 -3.92 5.93 29.89
CA ASP A 260 -5.39 5.89 29.96
C ASP A 260 -5.95 5.05 28.80
N GLY A 261 -5.26 5.03 27.66
CA GLY A 261 -5.64 4.23 26.48
C GLY A 261 -4.44 3.68 25.72
N VAL A 262 -4.71 2.67 24.90
CA VAL A 262 -3.71 1.97 24.06
C VAL A 262 -4.27 1.72 22.68
N ILE A 263 -3.46 1.99 21.66
CA ILE A 263 -3.70 1.57 20.30
C ILE A 263 -2.63 0.56 19.92
N ILE A 264 -3.05 -0.68 19.61
CA ILE A 264 -2.18 -1.72 19.06
C ILE A 264 -2.15 -1.55 17.54
N ALA A 265 -1.05 -1.02 17.03
CA ALA A 265 -0.84 -0.71 15.60
C ALA A 265 0.26 -1.59 14.97
N THR A 266 0.42 -2.82 15.45
CA THR A 266 1.33 -3.83 14.93
C THR A 266 0.65 -4.66 13.83
N ASP A 267 1.38 -5.61 13.22
CA ASP A 267 0.77 -6.65 12.41
C ASP A 267 -0.19 -7.53 13.23
N ALA A 268 -1.10 -8.25 12.54
CA ALA A 268 -2.16 -9.01 13.19
C ALA A 268 -1.64 -10.10 14.14
N SER A 269 -0.51 -10.73 13.85
CA SER A 269 0.08 -11.78 14.72
C SER A 269 0.57 -11.20 16.04
N ASN A 270 1.30 -10.07 15.97
CA ASN A 270 1.75 -9.37 17.16
C ASN A 270 0.58 -8.73 17.93
N ALA A 271 -0.44 -8.23 17.21
CA ALA A 271 -1.66 -7.73 17.85
C ALA A 271 -2.36 -8.85 18.63
N GLN A 272 -2.53 -10.04 18.04
CA GLN A 272 -3.11 -11.19 18.74
C GLN A 272 -2.32 -11.59 20.00
N ARG A 273 -0.98 -11.62 19.91
CA ARG A 273 -0.13 -11.89 21.07
C ARG A 273 -0.36 -10.88 22.18
N MET A 274 -0.41 -9.60 21.87
CA MET A 274 -0.65 -8.52 22.84
C MET A 274 -2.05 -8.59 23.45
N LEU A 275 -3.07 -8.92 22.67
CA LEU A 275 -4.43 -9.13 23.16
C LEU A 275 -4.51 -10.30 24.14
N ASN A 276 -3.78 -11.39 23.89
CA ASN A 276 -3.69 -12.54 24.80
C ASN A 276 -2.98 -12.16 26.11
N GLU A 277 -1.85 -11.46 26.03
CA GLU A 277 -1.09 -10.97 27.19
C GLU A 277 -1.92 -9.99 28.05
N ALA A 278 -2.75 -9.18 27.42
CA ALA A 278 -3.67 -8.27 28.09
C ALA A 278 -4.89 -8.99 28.73
N GLY A 279 -5.03 -10.31 28.54
CA GLY A 279 -6.15 -11.08 29.09
C GLY A 279 -7.51 -10.71 28.50
N THR A 280 -7.55 -10.22 27.26
CA THR A 280 -8.79 -9.69 26.66
C THR A 280 -9.79 -10.76 26.26
N GLY A 281 -9.37 -12.00 26.06
CA GLY A 281 -10.19 -13.07 25.50
C GLY A 281 -10.55 -12.91 24.01
N MET A 282 -10.03 -11.86 23.36
CA MET A 282 -10.30 -11.61 21.93
C MET A 282 -9.44 -12.50 21.03
N THR A 283 -10.08 -13.04 20.01
CA THR A 283 -9.38 -13.77 18.92
C THR A 283 -9.60 -13.04 17.61
N LEU A 284 -8.51 -12.71 16.92
CA LEU A 284 -8.58 -12.12 15.59
C LEU A 284 -8.85 -13.20 14.54
N PRO A 285 -9.63 -12.88 13.49
CA PRO A 285 -9.78 -13.79 12.37
C PRO A 285 -8.42 -14.15 11.76
N PRO A 286 -8.21 -15.41 11.34
CA PRO A 286 -6.98 -15.78 10.68
C PRO A 286 -6.86 -15.09 9.33
N LEU A 287 -5.64 -14.66 8.98
CA LEU A 287 -5.33 -14.03 7.70
C LEU A 287 -4.26 -14.84 6.99
N THR A 288 -4.46 -15.07 5.71
CA THR A 288 -3.41 -15.50 4.77
C THR A 288 -2.74 -14.28 4.17
N TYR A 289 -1.50 -14.43 3.70
CA TYR A 289 -0.70 -13.30 3.24
C TYR A 289 -0.09 -13.59 1.88
N GLU A 290 0.00 -12.53 1.08
CA GLU A 290 0.69 -12.52 -0.20
C GLU A 290 2.02 -11.78 -0.07
N ALA A 291 3.05 -12.33 -0.72
CA ALA A 291 4.34 -11.68 -0.78
C ALA A 291 4.40 -10.62 -1.89
N ILE A 292 5.34 -9.69 -1.76
CA ILE A 292 5.77 -8.81 -2.84
C ILE A 292 7.30 -8.88 -2.90
N THR A 293 7.82 -9.08 -4.09
CA THR A 293 9.25 -9.06 -4.37
C THR A 293 9.61 -7.84 -5.21
N SER A 294 10.59 -7.08 -4.77
CA SER A 294 11.21 -6.00 -5.54
C SER A 294 12.62 -6.41 -5.95
N CYS A 295 12.88 -6.40 -7.25
CA CYS A 295 14.20 -6.63 -7.83
C CYS A 295 14.79 -5.29 -8.27
N TYR A 296 15.85 -4.86 -7.60
CA TYR A 296 16.63 -3.69 -7.96
C TYR A 296 17.79 -4.11 -8.86
N LEU A 297 17.90 -3.46 -10.01
CA LEU A 297 18.92 -3.71 -11.03
C LEU A 297 19.65 -2.41 -11.32
N GLN A 298 20.95 -2.37 -11.06
CA GLN A 298 21.78 -1.20 -11.33
C GLN A 298 22.49 -1.36 -12.66
N TYR A 299 22.38 -0.38 -13.50
CA TYR A 299 23.07 -0.24 -14.77
C TYR A 299 24.07 0.92 -14.73
N ALA A 300 24.81 1.12 -15.80
CA ALA A 300 25.69 2.27 -15.95
C ALA A 300 24.95 3.59 -15.76
N GLN A 301 25.64 4.56 -15.17
CA GLN A 301 25.08 5.90 -14.97
C GLN A 301 24.60 6.47 -16.32
N GLY A 302 23.40 7.07 -16.31
CA GLY A 302 22.76 7.60 -17.52
C GLY A 302 21.91 6.58 -18.29
N THR A 303 21.93 5.28 -17.94
CA THR A 303 20.95 4.32 -18.47
C THR A 303 19.55 4.72 -18.01
N ARG A 304 18.65 4.96 -18.97
CA ARG A 304 17.28 5.44 -18.70
C ARG A 304 16.27 4.69 -19.54
N LEU A 305 15.06 4.52 -19.01
CA LEU A 305 13.87 4.16 -19.78
C LEU A 305 13.24 5.43 -20.36
N PRO A 306 12.49 5.33 -21.47
CA PRO A 306 11.79 6.48 -22.06
C PRO A 306 10.77 7.14 -21.11
N ARG A 307 10.24 6.36 -20.14
CA ARG A 307 9.26 6.82 -19.13
C ARG A 307 9.66 6.34 -17.73
N PRO A 308 9.19 7.01 -16.68
CA PRO A 308 9.53 6.64 -15.30
C PRO A 308 8.94 5.28 -14.88
N MET A 309 7.93 4.77 -15.55
CA MET A 309 7.36 3.44 -15.30
C MET A 309 6.74 2.82 -16.55
N TYR A 310 6.75 1.49 -16.57
CA TYR A 310 6.04 0.67 -17.55
C TYR A 310 5.36 -0.51 -16.86
N THR A 311 4.25 -0.97 -17.44
CA THR A 311 3.67 -2.29 -17.19
C THR A 311 4.42 -3.29 -18.05
N LEU A 312 4.70 -4.48 -17.55
CA LEU A 312 5.36 -5.57 -18.29
C LEU A 312 4.37 -6.71 -18.48
N LEU A 313 4.55 -7.46 -19.56
CA LEU A 313 3.85 -8.74 -19.71
C LEU A 313 4.59 -9.79 -18.89
N ASP A 314 3.92 -10.29 -17.86
CA ASP A 314 4.38 -11.45 -17.10
C ASP A 314 3.92 -12.74 -17.78
N ASP A 315 4.80 -13.72 -17.78
CA ASP A 315 4.56 -15.08 -18.26
C ASP A 315 5.50 -16.04 -17.50
N PRO A 316 5.05 -16.64 -16.41
CA PRO A 316 5.85 -17.57 -15.62
C PRO A 316 6.41 -18.75 -16.43
N GLN A 317 5.68 -19.22 -17.46
CA GLN A 317 6.13 -20.35 -18.30
C GLN A 317 7.34 -19.97 -19.15
N GLN A 318 7.49 -18.69 -19.49
CA GLN A 318 8.64 -18.12 -20.19
C GLN A 318 9.65 -17.46 -19.25
N GLN A 319 9.54 -17.66 -17.93
CA GLN A 319 10.39 -17.01 -16.90
C GLN A 319 10.31 -15.48 -16.93
N ARG A 320 9.18 -14.90 -17.34
CA ARG A 320 8.92 -13.47 -17.33
C ARG A 320 8.13 -13.13 -16.06
N TRP A 321 8.82 -12.68 -15.02
CA TRP A 321 8.25 -12.51 -13.67
C TRP A 321 7.83 -11.08 -13.36
N GLY A 322 8.52 -10.09 -13.99
CA GLY A 322 8.29 -8.68 -13.74
C GLY A 322 6.93 -8.22 -14.24
N GLN A 323 6.17 -7.52 -13.41
CA GLN A 323 4.85 -6.96 -13.73
C GLN A 323 4.91 -5.46 -13.96
N TYR A 324 5.78 -4.77 -13.23
CA TYR A 324 6.02 -3.34 -13.38
C TYR A 324 7.50 -3.04 -13.26
N VAL A 325 7.99 -2.08 -14.06
CA VAL A 325 9.34 -1.55 -13.94
C VAL A 325 9.30 -0.05 -13.71
N PHE A 326 10.16 0.42 -12.82
CA PHE A 326 10.34 1.84 -12.50
C PHE A 326 11.79 2.24 -12.75
N ASP A 327 11.99 3.31 -13.49
CA ASP A 327 13.29 3.98 -13.64
C ASP A 327 13.46 4.94 -12.45
N ARG A 328 14.17 4.48 -11.43
CA ARG A 328 14.39 5.22 -10.18
C ARG A 328 15.18 6.51 -10.40
N GLY A 329 16.06 6.56 -11.39
CA GLY A 329 16.80 7.75 -11.76
C GLY A 329 15.93 8.90 -12.31
N GLN A 330 14.64 8.64 -12.65
CA GLN A 330 13.68 9.68 -12.99
C GLN A 330 12.88 10.16 -11.77
N LEU A 331 13.04 9.52 -10.62
CA LEU A 331 12.35 9.85 -9.36
C LEU A 331 13.33 10.42 -8.32
N HIS A 332 14.57 9.94 -8.30
CA HIS A 332 15.60 10.28 -7.33
C HIS A 332 16.92 10.58 -8.05
N ASP A 333 17.49 11.73 -7.80
CA ASP A 333 18.68 12.22 -8.52
C ASP A 333 19.94 11.37 -8.27
N ASP A 334 20.02 10.75 -7.11
CA ASP A 334 21.12 9.87 -6.68
C ASP A 334 21.00 8.41 -7.18
N GLN A 335 19.90 8.05 -7.86
CA GLN A 335 19.61 6.68 -8.29
C GLN A 335 19.67 6.49 -9.82
N SER A 336 20.55 7.25 -10.49
CA SER A 336 20.73 7.16 -11.94
C SER A 336 21.14 5.74 -12.37
N GLY A 337 20.41 5.17 -13.35
CA GLY A 337 20.64 3.79 -13.85
C GLY A 337 20.08 2.70 -12.93
N LEU A 338 19.37 3.04 -11.86
CA LEU A 338 18.72 2.06 -10.98
C LEU A 338 17.29 1.81 -11.44
N PHE A 339 16.96 0.55 -11.76
CA PHE A 339 15.62 0.12 -12.07
C PHE A 339 15.06 -0.76 -10.95
N ALA A 340 13.80 -0.55 -10.60
CA ALA A 340 13.06 -1.39 -9.67
C ALA A 340 11.98 -2.18 -10.44
N VAL A 341 12.03 -3.50 -10.37
CA VAL A 341 11.01 -4.38 -10.96
C VAL A 341 10.20 -5.03 -9.86
N VAL A 342 8.88 -4.96 -9.95
CA VAL A 342 7.95 -5.48 -8.95
C VAL A 342 7.32 -6.77 -9.43
N ILE A 343 7.26 -7.75 -8.52
CA ILE A 343 6.57 -9.02 -8.66
C ILE A 343 5.62 -9.14 -7.47
N SER A 344 4.33 -9.03 -7.74
CA SER A 344 3.25 -9.16 -6.75
C SER A 344 2.71 -10.56 -6.73
N ALA A 345 2.31 -11.03 -5.54
CA ALA A 345 1.76 -12.37 -5.30
C ALA A 345 2.53 -13.46 -6.09
N PRO A 346 3.87 -13.53 -5.94
CA PRO A 346 4.64 -14.56 -6.63
C PRO A 346 4.14 -15.93 -6.18
N GLU A 347 3.90 -16.82 -7.13
CA GLU A 347 3.75 -18.24 -6.80
C GLU A 347 5.01 -18.68 -6.02
N GLU A 348 4.89 -19.61 -5.08
CA GLU A 348 6.06 -20.11 -4.32
C GLU A 348 7.13 -20.67 -5.26
N HIS A 349 8.03 -19.78 -5.69
CA HIS A 349 9.14 -20.20 -6.56
C HIS A 349 10.36 -20.50 -5.69
N GLN A 350 10.87 -21.70 -5.84
CA GLN A 350 12.15 -22.15 -5.29
C GLN A 350 13.35 -21.57 -6.06
N GLN A 351 13.17 -20.51 -6.85
CA GLN A 351 14.30 -19.91 -7.56
C GLN A 351 15.19 -19.13 -6.59
N ASP A 352 16.50 -19.35 -6.71
CA ASP A 352 17.47 -18.51 -6.01
C ASP A 352 17.44 -17.07 -6.53
N HIS A 353 17.86 -16.13 -5.70
CA HIS A 353 17.82 -14.69 -6.02
C HIS A 353 18.61 -14.34 -7.28
N GLN A 354 19.73 -15.04 -7.55
CA GLN A 354 20.56 -14.80 -8.73
C GLN A 354 19.81 -15.18 -10.02
N SER A 355 19.20 -16.36 -10.05
CA SER A 355 18.44 -16.86 -11.19
C SER A 355 17.24 -15.95 -11.49
N LEU A 356 16.51 -15.51 -10.45
CA LEU A 356 15.38 -14.60 -10.58
C LEU A 356 15.83 -13.23 -11.13
N ALA A 357 16.90 -12.64 -10.59
CA ALA A 357 17.42 -11.37 -11.07
C ALA A 357 17.87 -11.45 -12.54
N SER A 358 18.53 -12.57 -12.92
CA SER A 358 18.95 -12.80 -14.30
C SER A 358 17.79 -12.97 -15.26
N ALA A 359 16.69 -13.64 -14.83
CA ALA A 359 15.48 -13.78 -15.62
C ALA A 359 14.79 -12.41 -15.83
N ILE A 360 14.68 -11.60 -14.78
CA ILE A 360 14.12 -10.24 -14.86
C ILE A 360 14.97 -9.34 -15.77
N ALA A 361 16.29 -9.39 -15.65
CA ALA A 361 17.17 -8.60 -16.51
C ALA A 361 17.01 -8.97 -18.00
N ARG A 362 16.87 -10.27 -18.32
CA ARG A 362 16.54 -10.75 -19.67
C ARG A 362 15.17 -10.27 -20.13
N GLN A 363 14.13 -10.37 -19.25
CA GLN A 363 12.80 -9.85 -19.58
C GLN A 363 12.87 -8.36 -19.97
N LEU A 364 13.61 -7.53 -19.22
CA LEU A 364 13.77 -6.12 -19.57
C LEU A 364 14.51 -5.94 -20.91
N ALA A 365 15.59 -6.69 -21.15
CA ALA A 365 16.34 -6.62 -22.41
C ALA A 365 15.44 -6.94 -23.61
N ASP A 366 14.63 -7.98 -23.51
CA ASP A 366 13.70 -8.41 -24.55
C ASP A 366 12.55 -7.40 -24.74
N SER A 367 11.92 -6.96 -23.63
CA SER A 367 10.78 -6.05 -23.64
C SER A 367 11.13 -4.68 -24.27
N PHE A 368 12.33 -4.17 -24.01
CA PHE A 368 12.78 -2.88 -24.53
C PHE A 368 13.66 -3.00 -25.78
N GLN A 369 13.95 -4.21 -26.28
CA GLN A 369 14.89 -4.46 -27.38
C GLN A 369 16.26 -3.82 -27.11
N ARG A 370 16.75 -3.95 -25.89
CA ARG A 370 17.99 -3.36 -25.38
C ARG A 370 18.84 -4.43 -24.71
N PRO A 371 19.71 -5.11 -25.49
CA PRO A 371 20.52 -6.24 -25.00
C PRO A 371 21.40 -5.91 -23.77
N GLU A 372 21.80 -4.64 -23.61
CA GLU A 372 22.59 -4.19 -22.48
C GLU A 372 21.87 -4.32 -21.14
N LEU A 373 20.54 -4.33 -21.14
CA LEU A 373 19.73 -4.52 -19.93
C LEU A 373 19.78 -5.95 -19.37
N ALA A 374 20.29 -6.93 -20.14
CA ALA A 374 20.49 -8.29 -19.64
C ALA A 374 21.63 -8.39 -18.62
N ASN A 375 22.52 -7.38 -18.53
CA ASN A 375 23.74 -7.43 -17.75
C ASN A 375 23.83 -6.24 -16.78
N PRO A 376 23.08 -6.23 -15.66
CA PRO A 376 23.20 -5.21 -14.64
C PRO A 376 24.57 -5.30 -13.94
N LEU A 377 25.10 -4.17 -13.46
CA LEU A 377 26.33 -4.08 -12.69
C LEU A 377 26.23 -4.78 -11.34
N TRP A 378 25.08 -4.65 -10.71
CA TRP A 378 24.67 -5.39 -9.52
C TRP A 378 23.15 -5.49 -9.44
N HIS A 379 22.67 -6.41 -8.62
CA HIS A 379 21.26 -6.56 -8.32
C HIS A 379 21.04 -6.80 -6.83
N GLN A 380 19.82 -6.49 -6.38
CA GLN A 380 19.36 -6.82 -5.04
C GLN A 380 17.88 -7.19 -5.08
N ILE A 381 17.55 -8.31 -4.45
CA ILE A 381 16.15 -8.72 -4.27
C ILE A 381 15.74 -8.49 -2.83
N ILE A 382 14.59 -7.88 -2.65
CA ILE A 382 13.91 -7.72 -1.37
C ILE A 382 12.54 -8.37 -1.49
N THR A 383 12.25 -9.33 -0.62
CA THR A 383 10.95 -9.97 -0.54
C THR A 383 10.31 -9.72 0.82
N GLU A 384 9.18 -9.02 0.81
CA GLU A 384 8.32 -8.92 1.99
C GLU A 384 7.30 -10.08 1.92
N LYS A 385 7.51 -11.11 2.73
CA LYS A 385 6.68 -12.33 2.71
C LYS A 385 5.24 -12.11 3.19
N ARG A 386 5.01 -11.10 4.01
CA ARG A 386 3.69 -10.71 4.53
C ARG A 386 3.35 -9.29 4.08
N ALA A 387 3.52 -9.02 2.80
CA ALA A 387 3.34 -7.67 2.26
C ALA A 387 1.90 -7.19 2.44
N THR A 388 0.93 -8.04 2.07
CA THR A 388 -0.50 -7.77 2.18
C THR A 388 -1.22 -9.01 2.71
N PHE A 389 -2.40 -8.84 3.32
CA PHE A 389 -3.30 -9.98 3.46
C PHE A 389 -3.91 -10.33 2.09
N SER A 390 -4.21 -11.62 1.87
CA SER A 390 -4.93 -12.08 0.66
C SER A 390 -6.36 -11.54 0.69
N CYS A 391 -6.70 -10.68 -0.25
CA CYS A 391 -7.96 -9.96 -0.29
C CYS A 391 -9.06 -10.80 -0.96
N THR A 392 -9.50 -11.87 -0.30
CA THR A 392 -10.49 -12.83 -0.82
C THR A 392 -11.94 -12.38 -0.60
N PRO A 393 -12.92 -12.91 -1.36
CA PRO A 393 -14.33 -12.62 -1.15
C PRO A 393 -14.79 -12.91 0.28
N SER A 394 -15.60 -12.01 0.82
CA SER A 394 -16.18 -12.13 2.17
C SER A 394 -15.18 -12.27 3.32
N LEU A 395 -13.93 -11.84 3.13
CA LEU A 395 -12.89 -11.89 4.15
C LEU A 395 -13.31 -11.16 5.41
N GLN A 396 -13.30 -11.87 6.55
CA GLN A 396 -13.57 -11.28 7.86
C GLN A 396 -12.32 -10.57 8.38
N ARG A 397 -12.46 -9.27 8.69
CA ARG A 397 -11.40 -8.45 9.28
C ARG A 397 -11.83 -7.86 10.62
N PRO A 398 -10.95 -7.77 11.62
CA PRO A 398 -11.30 -7.21 12.93
C PRO A 398 -11.65 -5.72 12.81
N ARG A 399 -12.58 -5.26 13.63
CA ARG A 399 -12.87 -3.83 13.77
C ARG A 399 -11.76 -3.12 14.53
N ASN A 400 -11.62 -1.80 14.34
CA ASN A 400 -10.75 -0.97 15.17
C ASN A 400 -11.20 -0.97 16.65
N ILE A 401 -12.50 -1.01 16.87
CA ILE A 401 -13.11 -1.06 18.21
C ILE A 401 -12.99 -2.48 18.75
N THR A 402 -12.41 -2.61 19.96
CA THR A 402 -12.30 -3.90 20.66
C THR A 402 -13.46 -4.20 21.59
N GLY A 403 -14.31 -3.21 21.90
CA GLY A 403 -15.30 -3.29 22.97
C GLY A 403 -14.71 -3.11 24.38
N ILE A 404 -13.39 -3.02 24.51
CA ILE A 404 -12.69 -2.80 25.77
C ILE A 404 -12.36 -1.31 25.89
N PRO A 405 -12.86 -0.59 26.92
CA PRO A 405 -12.61 0.82 27.07
C PRO A 405 -11.12 1.16 27.07
N GLY A 406 -10.73 2.12 26.25
CA GLY A 406 -9.34 2.56 26.09
C GLY A 406 -8.45 1.64 25.27
N LEU A 407 -8.98 0.61 24.58
CA LEU A 407 -8.21 -0.26 23.71
C LEU A 407 -8.76 -0.26 22.28
N ALA A 408 -7.89 0.00 21.30
CA ALA A 408 -8.23 -0.10 19.89
C ALA A 408 -7.12 -0.82 19.08
N LEU A 409 -7.49 -1.33 17.91
CA LEU A 409 -6.59 -1.91 16.92
C LEU A 409 -6.41 -0.94 15.77
N ALA A 410 -5.21 -0.89 15.19
CA ALA A 410 -4.94 -0.16 13.96
C ALA A 410 -4.04 -0.99 13.03
N GLY A 411 -4.27 -0.88 11.73
CA GLY A 411 -3.49 -1.57 10.70
C GLY A 411 -4.32 -1.75 9.43
N ASP A 412 -3.64 -1.99 8.33
CA ASP A 412 -4.26 -2.28 7.04
C ASP A 412 -5.19 -3.50 7.08
N TYR A 413 -4.95 -4.42 8.01
CA TYR A 413 -5.73 -5.64 8.21
C TYR A 413 -7.08 -5.42 8.92
N THR A 414 -7.35 -4.24 9.48
CA THR A 414 -8.65 -3.95 10.11
C THR A 414 -9.75 -3.73 9.08
N GLN A 415 -11.00 -3.81 9.52
CA GLN A 415 -12.18 -3.65 8.65
C GLN A 415 -12.15 -2.28 7.95
N GLY A 416 -12.44 -2.28 6.65
CA GLY A 416 -12.49 -1.08 5.82
C GLY A 416 -12.80 -1.43 4.36
N ASP A 417 -13.02 -0.41 3.53
CA ASP A 417 -13.39 -0.54 2.11
C ASP A 417 -12.20 -0.91 1.21
N TYR A 418 -10.97 -0.74 1.71
CA TYR A 418 -9.75 -0.92 0.93
C TYR A 418 -9.04 -2.24 1.22
N PRO A 419 -8.24 -2.76 0.26
CA PRO A 419 -7.30 -3.84 0.51
C PRO A 419 -6.14 -3.37 1.41
N ALA A 420 -5.11 -4.18 1.56
CA ALA A 420 -3.90 -3.83 2.31
C ALA A 420 -3.10 -2.72 1.61
N THR A 421 -3.48 -1.47 1.85
CA THR A 421 -2.88 -0.27 1.26
C THR A 421 -2.41 0.72 2.33
N LEU A 422 -1.55 1.67 1.94
CA LEU A 422 -1.15 2.79 2.81
C LEU A 422 -2.36 3.63 3.24
N GLU A 423 -3.33 3.85 2.34
CA GLU A 423 -4.58 4.55 2.66
C GLU A 423 -5.42 3.78 3.69
N GLY A 424 -5.54 2.46 3.53
CA GLY A 424 -6.22 1.60 4.51
C GLY A 424 -5.55 1.65 5.87
N ALA A 425 -4.22 1.59 5.93
CA ALA A 425 -3.45 1.69 7.16
C ALA A 425 -3.66 3.05 7.86
N ILE A 426 -3.54 4.15 7.13
CA ILE A 426 -3.73 5.50 7.66
C ILE A 426 -5.17 5.71 8.15
N SER A 427 -6.17 5.34 7.34
CA SER A 427 -7.58 5.45 7.70
C SER A 427 -7.90 4.64 8.97
N SER A 428 -7.34 3.44 9.10
CA SER A 428 -7.43 2.62 10.29
C SER A 428 -6.82 3.30 11.52
N GLY A 429 -5.65 3.93 11.38
CA GLY A 429 -4.99 4.68 12.45
C GLY A 429 -5.84 5.86 12.94
N ILE A 430 -6.40 6.64 12.02
CA ILE A 430 -7.31 7.76 12.33
C ILE A 430 -8.57 7.25 13.05
N CYS A 431 -9.16 6.15 12.56
CA CYS A 431 -10.34 5.54 13.18
C CYS A 431 -10.02 5.07 14.61
N ALA A 432 -8.93 4.32 14.81
CA ALA A 432 -8.51 3.82 16.11
C ALA A 432 -8.28 4.97 17.12
N ALA A 433 -7.64 6.07 16.69
CA ALA A 433 -7.45 7.25 17.53
C ALA A 433 -8.78 7.86 17.96
N THR A 434 -9.72 8.02 17.04
CA THR A 434 -11.06 8.56 17.29
C THR A 434 -11.83 7.68 18.29
N GLU A 435 -11.78 6.37 18.11
CA GLU A 435 -12.46 5.39 18.95
C GLU A 435 -11.91 5.36 20.39
N VAL A 436 -10.58 5.39 20.55
CA VAL A 436 -9.98 5.46 21.88
C VAL A 436 -10.40 6.75 22.59
N ILE A 437 -10.35 7.89 21.92
CA ILE A 437 -10.79 9.18 22.49
C ILE A 437 -12.27 9.09 22.94
N ASN A 438 -13.14 8.53 22.12
CA ASN A 438 -14.57 8.42 22.44
C ASN A 438 -14.82 7.47 23.61
N SER A 439 -14.16 6.31 23.65
CA SER A 439 -14.30 5.33 24.74
C SER A 439 -13.79 5.82 26.10
N LEU A 440 -12.93 6.83 26.11
CA LEU A 440 -12.39 7.43 27.34
C LEU A 440 -13.19 8.66 27.84
N ARG A 441 -14.23 9.07 27.09
CA ARG A 441 -15.15 10.16 27.48
C ARG A 441 -16.35 9.66 28.26
N THR A 442 -16.68 8.38 28.14
CA THR A 442 -17.74 7.70 28.88
C THR A 442 -17.21 7.20 30.23
#